data_be69f5b85188322dd7aa36792f3d2cd5
#
_entry.id   be69f5b85188322dd7aa36792f3d2cd5
#
_cell.length_a   1.000
_cell.length_b   1.000
_cell.length_c   1.000
_cell.angle_alpha   90.00
_cell.angle_beta   90.00
_cell.angle_gamma   90.00
#
_symmetry.space_group_name_H-M   'P 1'
#
loop_
_entity.id
_entity.type
_entity.pdbx_description
1 polymer ?
#
loop_
_entity_poly.entity_id
_entity_poly.type
_entity_poly.pdbx_seq_one_letter_code
_entity_poly.pdbx_strand_id
1 'polypeptide(L)'
;MILDEKIFEGLYYKYSDRLYNFAFRFVSDEHTAQDIVHEAYSTLWEKFEGKESDTWQALLFRIVRNRSIDTLRRQSSLRIVSLTDSLKNVCDEYLYQMDFAVNDSDRKTIYDELTANIHSIMNKLPDRCREVFMKSRFQNMKNREIAAELGISEKAVEKHIHKALTVFRKELDDLASDGNTDLQGSTVHLWLLFILTCMVD
;
A
#
# COMPACT_ATOMS: atom_id res chain seq x y z
N MET A 1 2.70 7.20 19.93
CA MET A 1 3.82 8.16 20.11
C MET A 1 3.42 9.50 19.50
N ILE A 2 3.62 10.61 20.24
CA ILE A 2 3.33 11.95 19.73
C ILE A 2 4.42 12.35 18.73
N LEU A 3 4.04 12.85 17.55
CA LEU A 3 4.98 13.37 16.57
C LEU A 3 5.59 14.67 17.07
N ASP A 4 6.77 14.60 17.61
CA ASP A 4 7.63 15.70 18.01
C ASP A 4 8.90 15.72 17.17
N GLU A 5 9.75 16.73 17.38
CA GLU A 5 11.02 16.90 16.65
C GLU A 5 11.92 15.66 16.76
N LYS A 6 12.00 15.04 17.94
CA LYS A 6 12.84 13.86 18.18
C LYS A 6 12.34 12.61 17.43
N ILE A 7 11.03 12.38 17.43
CA ILE A 7 10.40 11.28 16.69
C ILE A 7 10.56 11.54 15.19
N PHE A 8 10.35 12.77 14.74
CA PHE A 8 10.53 13.16 13.34
C PHE A 8 11.96 12.94 12.86
N GLU A 9 12.96 13.40 13.61
CA GLU A 9 14.37 13.14 13.29
C GLU A 9 14.66 11.64 13.23
N GLY A 10 14.17 10.86 14.20
CA GLY A 10 14.34 9.42 14.20
C GLY A 10 13.74 8.74 12.96
N LEU A 11 12.56 9.18 12.52
CA LEU A 11 11.92 8.71 11.29
C LEU A 11 12.76 9.11 10.07
N TYR A 12 13.28 10.34 10.04
CA TYR A 12 14.11 10.83 8.96
C TYR A 12 15.39 9.98 8.80
N TYR A 13 16.19 9.84 9.85
CA TYR A 13 17.43 9.07 9.79
C TYR A 13 17.21 7.59 9.49
N LYS A 14 16.11 7.01 9.97
CA LYS A 14 15.84 5.58 9.79
C LYS A 14 15.29 5.25 8.41
N TYR A 15 14.46 6.11 7.82
CA TYR A 15 13.65 5.76 6.65
C TYR A 15 13.94 6.55 5.38
N SER A 16 14.74 7.65 5.39
CA SER A 16 14.95 8.50 4.21
C SER A 16 15.49 7.73 3.01
N ASP A 17 16.56 6.94 3.19
CA ASP A 17 17.17 6.17 2.11
C ASP A 17 16.21 5.11 1.56
N ARG A 18 15.41 4.50 2.44
CA ARG A 18 14.44 3.49 2.06
C ARG A 18 13.30 4.10 1.26
N LEU A 19 12.78 5.23 1.71
CA LEU A 19 11.72 5.98 1.03
C LEU A 19 12.19 6.51 -0.32
N TYR A 20 13.45 6.98 -0.40
CA TYR A 20 14.06 7.39 -1.66
C TYR A 20 14.12 6.21 -2.65
N ASN A 21 14.70 5.07 -2.25
CA ASN A 21 14.79 3.90 -3.10
C ASN A 21 13.39 3.40 -3.53
N PHE A 22 12.42 3.49 -2.63
CA PHE A 22 11.05 3.16 -2.93
C PHE A 22 10.45 4.11 -3.98
N ALA A 23 10.52 5.44 -3.79
CA ALA A 23 10.04 6.42 -4.75
C ALA A 23 10.74 6.28 -6.12
N PHE A 24 12.07 6.07 -6.12
CA PHE A 24 12.87 5.92 -7.34
C PHE A 24 12.40 4.76 -8.23
N ARG A 25 11.94 3.65 -7.64
CA ARG A 25 11.37 2.52 -8.41
C ARG A 25 10.15 2.91 -9.22
N PHE A 26 9.36 3.89 -8.76
CA PHE A 26 8.19 4.38 -9.49
C PHE A 26 8.58 5.39 -10.57
N VAL A 27 9.37 6.38 -10.19
CA VAL A 27 9.58 7.53 -11.08
C VAL A 27 10.83 7.41 -11.95
N SER A 28 11.79 6.54 -11.59
CA SER A 28 13.05 6.31 -12.30
C SER A 28 13.86 7.59 -12.56
N ASP A 29 13.67 8.62 -11.72
CA ASP A 29 14.36 9.91 -11.78
C ASP A 29 14.77 10.32 -10.35
N GLU A 30 16.06 10.60 -10.16
CA GLU A 30 16.65 10.86 -8.85
C GLU A 30 16.08 12.13 -8.20
N HIS A 31 15.99 13.21 -8.95
CA HIS A 31 15.48 14.48 -8.44
C HIS A 31 14.00 14.37 -8.04
N THR A 32 13.21 13.78 -8.90
CA THR A 32 11.78 13.56 -8.63
C THR A 32 11.58 12.64 -7.40
N ALA A 33 12.41 11.60 -7.24
CA ALA A 33 12.33 10.73 -6.07
C ALA A 33 12.69 11.47 -4.78
N GLN A 34 13.73 12.31 -4.80
CA GLN A 34 14.11 13.16 -3.68
C GLN A 34 13.02 14.16 -3.31
N ASP A 35 12.45 14.84 -4.30
CA ASP A 35 11.36 15.80 -4.10
C ASP A 35 10.15 15.13 -3.44
N ILE A 36 9.75 13.95 -3.91
CA ILE A 36 8.65 13.17 -3.33
C ILE A 36 8.90 12.87 -1.85
N VAL A 37 10.11 12.46 -1.50
CA VAL A 37 10.47 12.13 -0.11
C VAL A 37 10.46 13.39 0.75
N HIS A 38 11.06 14.49 0.30
CA HIS A 38 11.07 15.77 1.01
C HIS A 38 9.64 16.28 1.24
N GLU A 39 8.81 16.26 0.21
CA GLU A 39 7.41 16.65 0.33
C GLU A 39 6.60 15.73 1.27
N ALA A 40 6.95 14.44 1.33
CA ALA A 40 6.29 13.52 2.24
C ALA A 40 6.61 13.85 3.70
N TYR A 41 7.86 14.16 4.02
CA TYR A 41 8.27 14.60 5.36
C TYR A 41 7.65 15.95 5.73
N SER A 42 7.64 16.92 4.81
CA SER A 42 6.97 18.21 5.02
C SER A 42 5.48 18.02 5.31
N THR A 43 4.81 17.15 4.54
CA THR A 43 3.39 16.83 4.75
C THR A 43 3.14 16.14 6.09
N LEU A 44 4.05 15.23 6.49
CA LEU A 44 3.96 14.57 7.79
C LEU A 44 4.05 15.61 8.92
N TRP A 45 5.03 16.48 8.87
CA TRP A 45 5.22 17.52 9.87
C TRP A 45 4.05 18.49 9.93
N GLU A 46 3.73 19.13 8.82
CA GLU A 46 2.68 20.17 8.76
C GLU A 46 1.29 19.69 9.22
N LYS A 47 0.94 18.42 8.92
CA LYS A 47 -0.41 17.92 9.20
C LYS A 47 -0.53 17.17 10.52
N PHE A 48 0.56 16.65 11.04
CA PHE A 48 0.52 15.68 12.14
C PHE A 48 1.44 16.03 13.31
N GLU A 49 2.18 17.14 13.28
CA GLU A 49 2.91 17.64 14.45
C GLU A 49 1.99 17.69 15.67
N GLY A 50 2.46 17.19 16.79
CA GLY A 50 1.73 17.15 18.05
C GLY A 50 0.61 16.11 18.13
N LYS A 51 0.35 15.36 17.06
CA LYS A 51 -0.64 14.26 17.06
C LYS A 51 0.00 12.95 17.51
N GLU A 52 -0.84 12.03 18.00
CA GLU A 52 -0.43 10.73 18.46
C GLU A 52 -0.73 9.65 17.42
N SER A 53 0.25 8.78 17.16
CA SER A 53 0.09 7.56 16.35
C SER A 53 1.20 6.57 16.68
N ASP A 54 0.92 5.30 16.50
CA ASP A 54 1.91 4.22 16.59
C ASP A 54 2.40 3.75 15.22
N THR A 55 1.89 4.36 14.14
CA THR A 55 2.12 3.95 12.76
C THR A 55 2.67 5.06 11.86
N TRP A 56 3.49 5.97 12.40
CA TRP A 56 4.09 7.09 11.63
C TRP A 56 4.85 6.62 10.40
N GLN A 57 5.60 5.51 10.51
CA GLN A 57 6.30 4.93 9.37
C GLN A 57 5.35 4.49 8.26
N ALA A 58 4.26 3.82 8.60
CA ALA A 58 3.28 3.37 7.60
C ALA A 58 2.60 4.55 6.90
N LEU A 59 2.28 5.62 7.65
CA LEU A 59 1.74 6.85 7.09
C LEU A 59 2.73 7.50 6.13
N LEU A 60 4.01 7.56 6.49
CA LEU A 60 5.06 8.16 5.67
C LEU A 60 5.23 7.40 4.34
N PHE A 61 5.30 6.07 4.38
CA PHE A 61 5.34 5.24 3.18
C PHE A 61 4.10 5.43 2.30
N ARG A 62 2.91 5.53 2.90
CA ARG A 62 1.66 5.81 2.16
C ARG A 62 1.73 7.16 1.44
N ILE A 63 2.22 8.20 2.09
CA ILE A 63 2.36 9.53 1.47
C ILE A 63 3.31 9.45 0.27
N VAL A 64 4.49 8.82 0.43
CA VAL A 64 5.47 8.65 -0.64
C VAL A 64 4.88 7.85 -1.80
N ARG A 65 4.22 6.72 -1.53
CA ARG A 65 3.55 5.90 -2.54
C ARG A 65 2.54 6.70 -3.36
N ASN A 66 1.62 7.37 -2.67
CA ASN A 66 0.57 8.14 -3.36
C ASN A 66 1.16 9.24 -4.25
N ARG A 67 2.17 9.97 -3.76
CA ARG A 67 2.87 10.99 -4.55
C ARG A 67 3.61 10.40 -5.74
N SER A 68 4.28 9.27 -5.57
CA SER A 68 4.97 8.56 -6.64
C SER A 68 4.00 8.15 -7.75
N ILE A 69 2.84 7.60 -7.38
CA ILE A 69 1.81 7.21 -8.34
C ILE A 69 1.19 8.43 -9.03
N ASP A 70 0.90 9.50 -8.30
CA ASP A 70 0.37 10.74 -8.89
C ASP A 70 1.37 11.36 -9.87
N THR A 71 2.67 11.30 -9.57
CA THR A 71 3.73 11.75 -10.49
C THR A 71 3.79 10.89 -11.75
N LEU A 72 3.75 9.57 -11.61
CA LEU A 72 3.65 8.65 -12.75
C LEU A 72 2.43 8.94 -13.63
N ARG A 73 1.28 9.21 -13.03
CA ARG A 73 0.05 9.55 -13.76
C ARG A 73 0.19 10.84 -14.57
N ARG A 74 0.89 11.83 -14.03
CA ARG A 74 1.14 13.09 -14.74
C ARG A 74 2.13 12.91 -15.90
N GLN A 75 3.11 12.02 -15.75
CA GLN A 75 4.16 11.78 -16.74
C GLN A 75 3.74 10.80 -17.85
N SER A 76 2.82 9.89 -17.56
CA SER A 76 2.38 8.88 -18.51
C SER A 76 0.89 9.00 -18.78
N SER A 77 0.56 9.45 -20.02
CA SER A 77 -0.73 9.14 -20.60
C SER A 77 -0.86 7.62 -20.70
N LEU A 78 -1.55 6.98 -19.75
CA LEU A 78 -1.96 5.58 -19.80
C LEU A 78 -0.82 4.53 -19.81
N ARG A 79 -0.18 4.29 -18.67
CA ARG A 79 0.39 2.97 -18.40
C ARG A 79 -0.57 2.20 -17.50
N ILE A 80 -1.24 1.22 -18.08
CA ILE A 80 -1.92 0.17 -17.31
C ILE A 80 -0.81 -0.60 -16.59
N VAL A 81 -0.60 -0.28 -15.32
CA VAL A 81 0.30 -1.07 -14.47
C VAL A 81 -0.35 -2.44 -14.32
N SER A 82 0.36 -3.51 -14.67
CA SER A 82 -0.18 -4.86 -14.54
C SER A 82 -0.49 -5.15 -13.06
N LEU A 83 -1.47 -6.02 -12.80
CA LEU A 83 -1.78 -6.47 -11.43
C LEU A 83 -0.51 -6.99 -10.72
N THR A 84 0.30 -7.75 -11.45
CA THR A 84 1.55 -8.32 -10.95
C THR A 84 2.55 -7.26 -10.52
N ASP A 85 2.73 -6.19 -11.32
CA ASP A 85 3.64 -5.09 -10.98
C ASP A 85 3.13 -4.29 -9.78
N SER A 86 1.82 -4.08 -9.71
CA SER A 86 1.20 -3.39 -8.57
C SER A 86 1.34 -4.20 -7.28
N LEU A 87 1.12 -5.51 -7.34
CA LEU A 87 1.32 -6.42 -6.21
C LEU A 87 2.78 -6.46 -5.77
N LYS A 88 3.72 -6.50 -6.73
CA LYS A 88 5.15 -6.45 -6.43
C LYS A 88 5.52 -5.18 -5.68
N ASN A 89 5.03 -4.03 -6.12
CA ASN A 89 5.29 -2.76 -5.46
C ASN A 89 4.74 -2.74 -4.03
N VAL A 90 3.53 -3.29 -3.81
CA VAL A 90 2.92 -3.40 -2.47
C VAL A 90 3.72 -4.35 -1.57
N CYS A 91 4.13 -5.50 -2.07
CA CYS A 91 4.95 -6.45 -1.32
C CYS A 91 6.34 -5.87 -0.99
N ASP A 92 6.97 -5.20 -1.95
CA ASP A 92 8.24 -4.52 -1.73
C ASP A 92 8.12 -3.41 -0.67
N GLU A 93 7.07 -2.60 -0.73
CA GLU A 93 6.77 -1.56 0.27
C GLU A 93 6.71 -2.16 1.68
N TYR A 94 6.02 -3.28 1.78
CA TYR A 94 5.85 -3.94 3.05
C TYR A 94 7.15 -4.56 3.58
N LEU A 95 7.91 -5.26 2.75
CA LEU A 95 9.20 -5.82 3.12
C LEU A 95 10.20 -4.73 3.56
N TYR A 96 10.08 -3.52 2.99
CA TYR A 96 10.84 -2.35 3.43
C TYR A 96 10.39 -1.80 4.79
N GLN A 97 9.09 -1.88 5.10
CA GLN A 97 8.56 -1.40 6.39
C GLN A 97 8.96 -2.31 7.56
N MET A 98 9.12 -3.60 7.32
CA MET A 98 9.27 -4.60 8.38
C MET A 98 10.68 -4.73 8.97
N ASP A 99 11.70 -4.02 8.49
CA ASP A 99 13.08 -4.11 9.01
C ASP A 99 13.67 -5.54 8.99
N PHE A 100 13.13 -6.44 8.16
CA PHE A 100 13.63 -7.80 8.06
C PHE A 100 14.97 -7.83 7.33
N ALA A 101 15.99 -8.34 8.01
CA ALA A 101 17.16 -8.93 7.36
C ALA A 101 16.76 -10.28 6.70
N VAL A 102 15.82 -10.21 5.74
CA VAL A 102 15.34 -11.39 5.02
C VAL A 102 16.26 -11.61 3.83
N ASN A 103 16.81 -12.81 3.69
CA ASN A 103 17.59 -13.21 2.53
C ASN A 103 16.76 -13.13 1.24
N ASP A 104 17.39 -12.91 0.09
CA ASP A 104 16.68 -12.76 -1.19
C ASP A 104 15.82 -13.98 -1.56
N SER A 105 16.22 -15.19 -1.15
CA SER A 105 15.42 -16.40 -1.35
C SER A 105 14.14 -16.42 -0.51
N ASP A 106 14.22 -15.96 0.75
CA ASP A 106 13.06 -15.91 1.64
C ASP A 106 12.08 -14.82 1.18
N ARG A 107 12.61 -13.69 0.68
CA ARG A 107 11.81 -12.61 0.06
C ARG A 107 10.97 -13.14 -1.11
N LYS A 108 11.58 -13.95 -1.97
CA LYS A 108 10.87 -14.54 -3.13
C LYS A 108 9.76 -15.46 -2.67
N THR A 109 10.01 -16.32 -1.69
CA THR A 109 8.99 -17.24 -1.15
C THR A 109 7.83 -16.46 -0.52
N ILE A 110 8.10 -15.47 0.32
CA ILE A 110 7.07 -14.60 0.92
C ILE A 110 6.27 -13.87 -0.16
N TYR A 111 6.94 -13.39 -1.21
CA TYR A 111 6.29 -12.72 -2.33
C TYR A 111 5.33 -13.66 -3.08
N ASP A 112 5.80 -14.86 -3.42
CA ASP A 112 5.02 -15.85 -4.17
C ASP A 112 3.78 -16.30 -3.37
N GLU A 113 3.93 -16.57 -2.06
CA GLU A 113 2.82 -16.90 -1.16
C GLU A 113 1.82 -15.76 -1.02
N LEU A 114 2.30 -14.53 -0.81
CA LEU A 114 1.45 -13.36 -0.70
C LEU A 114 0.64 -13.12 -1.97
N THR A 115 1.30 -13.22 -3.12
CA THR A 115 0.66 -13.07 -4.43
C THR A 115 -0.40 -14.14 -4.66
N ALA A 116 -0.10 -15.40 -4.34
CA ALA A 116 -1.05 -16.50 -4.46
C ALA A 116 -2.29 -16.30 -3.57
N ASN A 117 -2.09 -15.86 -2.33
CA ASN A 117 -3.19 -15.57 -1.40
C ASN A 117 -4.07 -14.42 -1.89
N ILE A 118 -3.47 -13.32 -2.37
CA ILE A 118 -4.21 -12.19 -2.95
C ILE A 118 -5.05 -12.68 -4.14
N HIS A 119 -4.46 -13.41 -5.06
CA HIS A 119 -5.19 -13.95 -6.20
C HIS A 119 -6.34 -14.87 -5.77
N SER A 120 -6.12 -15.73 -4.79
CA SER A 120 -7.16 -16.60 -4.23
C SER A 120 -8.34 -15.80 -3.67
N ILE A 121 -8.07 -14.79 -2.86
CA ILE A 121 -9.11 -13.93 -2.27
C ILE A 121 -9.82 -13.10 -3.35
N MET A 122 -9.07 -12.54 -4.30
CA MET A 122 -9.63 -11.79 -5.42
C MET A 122 -10.61 -12.64 -6.24
N ASN A 123 -10.32 -13.92 -6.43
CA ASN A 123 -11.20 -14.85 -7.15
C ASN A 123 -12.50 -15.15 -6.41
N LYS A 124 -12.55 -14.96 -5.09
CA LYS A 124 -13.77 -15.09 -4.27
C LYS A 124 -14.68 -13.85 -4.35
N LEU A 125 -14.17 -12.72 -4.87
CA LEU A 125 -14.99 -11.52 -5.03
C LEU A 125 -15.94 -11.65 -6.23
N PRO A 126 -17.20 -11.16 -6.12
CA PRO A 126 -18.07 -10.97 -7.29
C PRO A 126 -17.37 -10.10 -8.34
N ASP A 127 -17.57 -10.38 -9.63
CA ASP A 127 -16.85 -9.75 -10.74
C ASP A 127 -16.85 -8.22 -10.67
N ARG A 128 -18.01 -7.62 -10.43
CA ARG A 128 -18.12 -6.16 -10.33
C ARG A 128 -17.41 -5.59 -9.10
N CYS A 129 -17.41 -6.32 -8.00
CA CYS A 129 -16.70 -5.94 -6.79
C CYS A 129 -15.19 -6.01 -7.01
N ARG A 130 -14.73 -7.09 -7.67
CA ARG A 130 -13.33 -7.29 -8.05
C ARG A 130 -12.84 -6.18 -8.97
N GLU A 131 -13.62 -5.84 -10.01
CA GLU A 131 -13.28 -4.79 -10.96
C GLU A 131 -13.11 -3.43 -10.27
N VAL A 132 -14.07 -3.03 -9.44
CA VAL A 132 -14.01 -1.78 -8.67
C VAL A 132 -12.80 -1.78 -7.73
N PHE A 133 -12.57 -2.88 -7.02
CA PHE A 133 -11.44 -3.00 -6.11
C PHE A 133 -10.09 -2.91 -6.83
N MET A 134 -9.96 -3.57 -7.99
CA MET A 134 -8.79 -3.48 -8.85
C MET A 134 -8.49 -2.05 -9.27
N LYS A 135 -9.50 -1.34 -9.78
CA LYS A 135 -9.35 0.05 -10.21
C LYS A 135 -8.95 0.97 -9.05
N SER A 136 -9.55 0.76 -7.88
CA SER A 136 -9.27 1.57 -6.71
C SER A 136 -7.86 1.33 -6.14
N ARG A 137 -7.46 0.06 -5.95
CA ARG A 137 -6.26 -0.30 -5.19
C ARG A 137 -5.02 -0.54 -6.03
N PHE A 138 -5.18 -1.08 -7.24
CA PHE A 138 -4.05 -1.41 -8.11
C PHE A 138 -3.87 -0.41 -9.25
N GLN A 139 -4.93 0.28 -9.67
CA GLN A 139 -4.85 1.37 -10.65
C GLN A 139 -4.91 2.74 -9.97
N ASN A 140 -5.09 2.78 -8.65
CA ASN A 140 -5.17 3.99 -7.82
C ASN A 140 -6.15 5.04 -8.37
N MET A 141 -7.26 4.61 -8.96
CA MET A 141 -8.30 5.51 -9.46
C MET A 141 -9.12 6.07 -8.31
N LYS A 142 -9.51 7.33 -8.41
CA LYS A 142 -10.44 7.95 -7.44
C LYS A 142 -11.85 7.40 -7.64
N ASN A 143 -12.64 7.36 -6.57
CA ASN A 143 -14.01 6.86 -6.61
C ASN A 143 -14.84 7.51 -7.72
N ARG A 144 -14.66 8.81 -7.95
CA ARG A 144 -15.33 9.55 -9.02
C ARG A 144 -14.94 9.07 -10.43
N GLU A 145 -13.66 8.74 -10.62
CA GLU A 145 -13.14 8.25 -11.91
C GLU A 145 -13.69 6.85 -12.20
N ILE A 146 -13.68 5.96 -11.17
CA ILE A 146 -14.24 4.62 -11.26
C ILE A 146 -15.74 4.69 -11.54
N ALA A 147 -16.46 5.56 -10.85
CA ALA A 147 -17.90 5.77 -11.03
C ALA A 147 -18.23 6.18 -12.47
N ALA A 148 -17.47 7.15 -13.01
CA ALA A 148 -17.65 7.63 -14.39
C ALA A 148 -17.35 6.54 -15.41
N GLU A 149 -16.24 5.80 -15.25
CA GLU A 149 -15.81 4.75 -16.19
C GLU A 149 -16.80 3.56 -16.19
N LEU A 150 -17.27 3.17 -15.01
CA LEU A 150 -18.15 2.01 -14.86
C LEU A 150 -19.64 2.33 -14.97
N GLY A 151 -20.02 3.60 -15.13
CA GLY A 151 -21.41 4.02 -15.23
C GLY A 151 -22.23 3.78 -13.95
N ILE A 152 -21.62 3.92 -12.78
CA ILE A 152 -22.25 3.71 -11.46
C ILE A 152 -22.05 4.97 -10.58
N SER A 153 -22.78 5.05 -9.45
CA SER A 153 -22.59 6.14 -8.51
C SER A 153 -21.32 5.96 -7.66
N GLU A 154 -20.69 7.05 -7.19
CA GLU A 154 -19.59 6.99 -6.25
C GLU A 154 -19.92 6.19 -4.99
N LYS A 155 -21.15 6.34 -4.49
CA LYS A 155 -21.67 5.55 -3.36
C LYS A 155 -21.72 4.04 -3.65
N ALA A 156 -21.98 3.65 -4.91
CA ALA A 156 -21.91 2.24 -5.32
C ALA A 156 -20.45 1.75 -5.36
N VAL A 157 -19.50 2.60 -5.79
CA VAL A 157 -18.07 2.30 -5.73
C VAL A 157 -17.62 2.03 -4.30
N GLU A 158 -17.94 2.93 -3.36
CA GLU A 158 -17.65 2.77 -1.93
C GLU A 158 -18.21 1.45 -1.36
N LYS A 159 -19.46 1.14 -1.72
CA LYS A 159 -20.10 -0.12 -1.30
C LYS A 159 -19.36 -1.35 -1.83
N HIS A 160 -18.88 -1.32 -3.07
CA HIS A 160 -18.10 -2.41 -3.64
C HIS A 160 -16.72 -2.55 -2.97
N ILE A 161 -16.04 -1.44 -2.69
CA ILE A 161 -14.78 -1.43 -1.96
C ILE A 161 -14.98 -1.99 -0.55
N HIS A 162 -15.99 -1.51 0.18
CA HIS A 162 -16.30 -2.02 1.53
C HIS A 162 -16.58 -3.53 1.52
N LYS A 163 -17.36 -4.01 0.55
CA LYS A 163 -17.64 -5.44 0.41
C LYS A 163 -16.36 -6.24 0.14
N ALA A 164 -15.48 -5.76 -0.72
CA ALA A 164 -14.19 -6.40 -0.98
C ALA A 164 -13.36 -6.50 0.29
N LEU A 165 -13.22 -5.40 1.03
CA LEU A 165 -12.47 -5.36 2.29
C LEU A 165 -13.04 -6.30 3.35
N THR A 166 -14.37 -6.45 3.41
CA THR A 166 -15.01 -7.42 4.32
C THR A 166 -14.64 -8.86 3.98
N VAL A 167 -14.60 -9.20 2.67
CA VAL A 167 -14.17 -10.53 2.22
C VAL A 167 -12.69 -10.75 2.54
N PHE A 168 -11.84 -9.78 2.24
CA PHE A 168 -10.41 -9.85 2.57
C PHE A 168 -10.20 -10.08 4.06
N ARG A 169 -10.85 -9.31 4.94
CA ARG A 169 -10.73 -9.47 6.40
C ARG A 169 -11.10 -10.89 6.83
N LYS A 170 -12.24 -11.39 6.37
CA LYS A 170 -12.70 -12.74 6.72
C LYS A 170 -11.70 -13.80 6.31
N GLU A 171 -11.23 -13.77 5.07
CA GLU A 171 -10.27 -14.75 4.56
C GLU A 171 -8.94 -14.72 5.31
N LEU A 172 -8.54 -13.56 5.78
CA LEU A 172 -7.32 -13.39 6.56
C LEU A 172 -7.48 -13.94 7.98
N ASP A 173 -8.64 -13.71 8.60
CA ASP A 173 -8.95 -14.28 9.90
C ASP A 173 -8.98 -15.81 9.83
N ASP A 174 -9.53 -16.37 8.72
CA ASP A 174 -9.56 -17.80 8.47
C ASP A 174 -8.13 -18.38 8.29
N LEU A 175 -7.27 -17.72 7.49
CA LEU A 175 -5.86 -18.11 7.31
C LEU A 175 -5.05 -18.03 8.62
N ALA A 176 -5.33 -17.05 9.46
CA ALA A 176 -4.69 -16.91 10.77
C ALA A 176 -5.09 -18.02 11.74
N SER A 177 -6.30 -18.56 11.58
CA SER A 177 -6.85 -19.60 12.48
C SER A 177 -6.37 -21.01 12.12
N ASP A 178 -6.03 -21.27 10.85
CA ASP A 178 -5.65 -22.59 10.35
C ASP A 178 -4.24 -23.07 10.78
N GLY A 179 -3.50 -22.26 11.52
CA GLY A 179 -2.34 -22.69 12.32
C GLY A 179 -1.15 -23.31 11.58
N ASN A 180 -1.10 -23.29 10.25
CA ASN A 180 -0.16 -24.06 9.46
C ASN A 180 0.97 -23.25 8.79
N THR A 181 1.31 -22.08 9.33
CA THR A 181 2.43 -21.31 8.80
C THR A 181 3.38 -20.88 9.91
N ASP A 182 4.65 -21.32 9.83
CA ASP A 182 5.77 -20.83 10.65
C ASP A 182 6.01 -19.31 10.53
N LEU A 183 5.22 -18.65 9.69
CA LEU A 183 5.16 -17.22 9.42
C LEU A 183 3.93 -16.52 10.04
N GLN A 184 3.23 -17.17 10.98
CA GLN A 184 1.91 -16.80 11.50
C GLN A 184 1.74 -15.35 11.98
N GLY A 185 2.75 -14.75 12.58
CA GLY A 185 2.67 -13.36 13.04
C GLY A 185 2.89 -12.34 11.91
N SER A 186 3.76 -12.68 10.97
CA SER A 186 4.21 -11.76 9.93
C SER A 186 3.22 -11.62 8.78
N THR A 187 2.66 -12.72 8.28
CA THR A 187 1.77 -12.69 7.10
C THR A 187 0.42 -12.05 7.42
N VAL A 188 -0.16 -12.31 8.59
CA VAL A 188 -1.42 -11.70 9.02
C VAL A 188 -1.25 -10.22 9.29
N HIS A 189 -0.14 -9.83 9.89
CA HIS A 189 0.22 -8.42 10.10
C HIS A 189 0.44 -7.69 8.77
N LEU A 190 1.03 -8.37 7.78
CA LEU A 190 1.19 -7.96 6.38
C LEU A 190 -0.13 -7.57 5.75
N TRP A 191 -1.08 -8.44 5.88
CA TRP A 191 -2.39 -8.26 5.31
C TRP A 191 -3.18 -7.16 6.01
N LEU A 192 -3.10 -7.09 7.33
CA LEU A 192 -3.72 -6.02 8.10
C LEU A 192 -3.14 -4.65 7.71
N LEU A 193 -1.83 -4.55 7.50
CA LEU A 193 -1.22 -3.33 6.99
C LEU A 193 -1.58 -3.05 5.53
N PHE A 194 -1.62 -4.06 4.66
CA PHE A 194 -2.11 -3.92 3.30
C PHE A 194 -3.56 -3.40 3.28
N ILE A 195 -4.43 -3.98 4.09
CA ILE A 195 -5.82 -3.54 4.22
C ILE A 195 -5.89 -2.14 4.84
N LEU A 196 -5.14 -1.87 5.91
CA LEU A 196 -5.13 -0.58 6.59
C LEU A 196 -4.51 0.54 5.74
N THR A 197 -3.41 0.30 5.04
CA THR A 197 -2.85 1.27 4.09
C THR A 197 -3.77 1.49 2.88
N CYS A 198 -4.63 0.52 2.58
CA CYS A 198 -5.66 0.65 1.56
C CYS A 198 -7.00 1.19 2.09
N MET A 199 -7.24 1.25 3.40
CA MET A 199 -8.55 1.60 3.98
C MET A 199 -8.76 3.07 4.31
N VAL A 200 -7.72 3.91 4.31
CA VAL A 200 -7.88 5.32 4.70
C VAL A 200 -7.82 6.21 3.47
N ASP A 201 -8.98 6.58 2.95
CA ASP A 201 -9.25 7.82 2.24
C ASP A 201 -9.72 8.87 3.24
#